data_4b4eeb22db6824b4a760fa350545e9ff
#
_entry.id   4b4eeb22db6824b4a760fa350545e9ff
#
_cell.length_a   1.000
_cell.length_b   1.000
_cell.length_c   1.000
_cell.angle_alpha   90.00
_cell.angle_beta   90.00
_cell.angle_gamma   90.00
#
_symmetry.space_group_name_H-M   'P 1'
#
loop_
_entity.id
_entity.type
_entity.pdbx_description
1 polymer ?
#
loop_
_entity_poly.entity_id
_entity_poly.type
_entity_poly.pdbx_seq_one_letter_code
_entity_poly.pdbx_strand_id
1 'polypeptide(L)'
;VNALSTSLDVQVTREGDPNIYAMDFKLGKVNTAMHVIGQTGIHEHGTTVHFVPDPDIFTETTVYNIKTLTTRIRELAFLNKGLKITIDDKRPEEPTHEEFHYVGGIKHYVEYLNKGKEVIFPEPIYVEGVQKGITVEVALQYTNDFHSNLLTFTNNIHTYEGGTHESGFKTALTRVINDYARKTGLLKDNESNLSGEDVREGLTAVVSVKHPDPQFEGQTKTKLGNSDARAATDKIFSEVFSKFMLENPTVAKEIVNKGILASKARVAAKRAREVTRKKNGLEISNLPGKLADNTSKDPEISELFIVEGDSAGGSAKQGRSRLTQAILPIRGKILNVEKASLDRILANEEIRSLFTALGTGFGEDFDVEKANYHKLIIMTDADVDGAHIRTLLLTLFYRFMRPMIEKGYVYIAQPPLYQVRQGKMVRYIDSDEELDEVLAQLPASPKPVIQRYKGLGEMDAEQLWETTMDPEKRRLLRVQLSDAEEANGIFEMLMGNQVGPRRQFIEENATFVDNLDV
;
A
#
# COMPACT_ATOMS: atom_id res chain seq x y z
N VAL A 1 4.76 -4.56 -27.14
CA VAL A 1 4.09 -3.34 -27.62
C VAL A 1 3.48 -3.58 -28.99
N ASN A 2 4.24 -4.03 -30.00
CA ASN A 2 3.76 -4.19 -31.38
C ASN A 2 2.46 -5.02 -31.50
N ALA A 3 2.41 -6.20 -30.86
CA ALA A 3 1.23 -7.08 -30.91
C ALA A 3 -0.01 -6.54 -30.17
N LEU A 4 0.15 -5.47 -29.39
CA LEU A 4 -0.91 -4.84 -28.59
C LEU A 4 -1.30 -3.46 -29.14
N SER A 5 -0.92 -3.16 -30.38
CA SER A 5 -1.10 -1.85 -30.99
C SER A 5 -1.80 -1.96 -32.33
N THR A 6 -2.68 -1.00 -32.63
CA THR A 6 -3.26 -0.84 -33.97
C THR A 6 -2.22 -0.44 -34.99
N SER A 7 -1.27 0.40 -34.58
CA SER A 7 -0.09 0.80 -35.37
C SER A 7 1.12 0.99 -34.48
N LEU A 8 2.30 0.69 -35.02
CA LEU A 8 3.59 0.95 -34.40
C LEU A 8 4.61 1.37 -35.47
N ASP A 9 5.25 2.51 -35.24
CA ASP A 9 6.28 3.07 -36.11
C ASP A 9 7.61 3.10 -35.37
N VAL A 10 8.67 2.65 -36.00
CA VAL A 10 10.05 2.69 -35.45
C VAL A 10 10.95 3.44 -36.40
N GLN A 11 11.70 4.40 -35.87
CA GLN A 11 12.76 5.10 -36.59
C GLN A 11 14.09 4.92 -35.84
N VAL A 12 15.16 4.67 -36.58
CA VAL A 12 16.49 4.43 -36.03
C VAL A 12 17.51 5.27 -36.78
N THR A 13 18.33 5.97 -36.01
CA THR A 13 19.58 6.62 -36.48
C THR A 13 20.77 5.96 -35.79
N ARG A 14 21.89 5.82 -36.52
CA ARG A 14 23.11 5.18 -36.00
C ARG A 14 24.31 6.11 -36.16
N GLU A 15 25.14 6.15 -35.17
CA GLU A 15 26.41 6.89 -35.25
C GLU A 15 27.24 6.40 -36.45
N GLY A 16 27.73 7.34 -37.23
CA GLY A 16 28.51 7.07 -38.45
C GLY A 16 27.71 6.77 -39.72
N ASP A 17 26.36 6.71 -39.62
CA ASP A 17 25.47 6.53 -40.77
C ASP A 17 24.52 7.74 -40.87
N PRO A 18 24.50 8.51 -41.97
CA PRO A 18 23.63 9.65 -42.11
C PRO A 18 22.15 9.27 -42.34
N ASN A 19 21.83 8.03 -42.61
CA ASN A 19 20.50 7.62 -42.98
C ASN A 19 19.60 7.42 -41.75
N ILE A 20 18.34 7.87 -41.87
CA ILE A 20 17.26 7.57 -40.94
C ILE A 20 16.49 6.40 -41.50
N TYR A 21 16.53 5.27 -40.79
CA TYR A 21 15.80 4.06 -41.16
C TYR A 21 14.44 4.04 -40.46
N ALA A 22 13.38 3.65 -41.21
CA ALA A 22 12.05 3.50 -40.66
C ALA A 22 11.43 2.15 -41.03
N MET A 23 10.57 1.65 -40.16
CA MET A 23 9.75 0.46 -40.35
C MET A 23 8.46 0.64 -39.60
N ASP A 24 7.33 0.27 -40.23
CA ASP A 24 6.02 0.37 -39.59
C ASP A 24 5.26 -0.96 -39.57
N PHE A 25 4.38 -1.07 -38.59
CA PHE A 25 3.61 -2.27 -38.30
C PHE A 25 2.14 -1.90 -38.11
N LYS A 26 1.25 -2.83 -38.48
CA LYS A 26 -0.19 -2.74 -38.26
C LYS A 26 -0.69 -4.05 -37.65
N LEU A 27 -1.35 -3.97 -36.48
CA LEU A 27 -1.85 -5.13 -35.75
C LEU A 27 -0.78 -6.23 -35.58
N GLY A 28 0.44 -5.83 -35.19
CA GLY A 28 1.57 -6.74 -34.98
C GLY A 28 2.29 -7.24 -36.23
N LYS A 29 1.80 -6.95 -37.43
CA LYS A 29 2.37 -7.41 -38.71
C LYS A 29 3.14 -6.26 -39.37
N VAL A 30 4.24 -6.60 -40.07
CA VAL A 30 4.97 -5.65 -40.89
C VAL A 30 4.06 -5.10 -41.96
N ASN A 31 3.85 -3.79 -41.99
CA ASN A 31 3.11 -3.08 -43.01
C ASN A 31 4.06 -2.55 -44.10
N THR A 32 5.11 -1.81 -43.66
CA THR A 32 6.19 -1.36 -44.55
C THR A 32 7.51 -1.90 -44.05
N ALA A 33 8.27 -2.58 -44.91
CA ALA A 33 9.60 -3.07 -44.60
C ALA A 33 10.57 -1.90 -44.37
N MET A 34 11.71 -2.18 -43.70
CA MET A 34 12.71 -1.18 -43.40
C MET A 34 13.18 -0.43 -44.66
N HIS A 35 13.10 0.89 -44.60
CA HIS A 35 13.46 1.80 -45.69
C HIS A 35 14.08 3.09 -45.13
N VAL A 36 14.76 3.86 -45.98
CA VAL A 36 15.33 5.16 -45.58
C VAL A 36 14.29 6.24 -45.82
N ILE A 37 14.04 7.05 -44.78
CA ILE A 37 13.07 8.17 -44.82
C ILE A 37 13.71 9.54 -44.87
N GLY A 38 15.01 9.64 -44.63
CA GLY A 38 15.74 10.90 -44.60
C GLY A 38 17.19 10.72 -44.19
N GLN A 39 17.86 11.86 -43.99
CA GLN A 39 19.25 11.91 -43.52
C GLN A 39 19.39 12.86 -42.34
N THR A 40 20.35 12.60 -41.46
CA THR A 40 20.68 13.41 -40.29
C THR A 40 22.19 13.55 -40.17
N GLY A 41 22.67 14.24 -39.10
CA GLY A 41 24.10 14.35 -38.84
C GLY A 41 24.72 12.98 -38.49
N ILE A 42 25.94 12.75 -38.97
CA ILE A 42 26.67 11.46 -38.78
C ILE A 42 26.96 11.10 -37.31
N HIS A 43 26.86 12.08 -36.39
CA HIS A 43 27.03 11.87 -34.94
C HIS A 43 25.71 11.71 -34.21
N GLU A 44 24.57 11.83 -34.89
CA GLU A 44 23.27 11.64 -34.28
C GLU A 44 22.91 10.16 -34.27
N HIS A 45 22.52 9.66 -33.12
CA HIS A 45 22.05 8.28 -32.96
C HIS A 45 20.86 8.22 -32.00
N GLY A 46 19.97 7.29 -32.22
CA GLY A 46 18.82 7.12 -31.37
C GLY A 46 17.74 6.24 -31.99
N THR A 47 16.72 5.96 -31.19
CA THR A 47 15.54 5.21 -31.63
C THR A 47 14.27 5.95 -31.21
N THR A 48 13.38 6.18 -32.16
CA THR A 48 12.03 6.69 -31.91
C THR A 48 11.04 5.57 -32.10
N VAL A 49 10.16 5.37 -31.14
CA VAL A 49 9.05 4.41 -31.22
C VAL A 49 7.75 5.15 -30.98
N HIS A 50 6.86 5.11 -31.95
CA HIS A 50 5.50 5.62 -31.83
C HIS A 50 4.52 4.45 -31.93
N PHE A 51 3.52 4.40 -31.05
CA PHE A 51 2.50 3.34 -31.09
C PHE A 51 1.14 3.86 -30.62
N VAL A 52 0.10 3.21 -31.09
CA VAL A 52 -1.29 3.47 -30.71
C VAL A 52 -1.87 2.19 -30.12
N PRO A 53 -2.29 2.19 -28.84
CA PRO A 53 -2.89 1.02 -28.20
C PRO A 53 -4.14 0.53 -28.95
N ASP A 54 -4.32 -0.79 -28.98
CA ASP A 54 -5.47 -1.39 -29.66
C ASP A 54 -6.71 -1.39 -28.75
N PRO A 55 -7.80 -0.67 -29.10
CA PRO A 55 -9.01 -0.62 -28.27
C PRO A 55 -9.76 -1.96 -28.23
N ASP A 56 -9.54 -2.88 -29.18
CA ASP A 56 -10.12 -4.22 -29.14
C ASP A 56 -9.45 -5.11 -28.08
N ILE A 57 -8.22 -4.77 -27.69
CA ILE A 57 -7.47 -5.46 -26.61
C ILE A 57 -7.67 -4.72 -25.28
N PHE A 58 -7.54 -3.39 -25.30
CA PHE A 58 -7.70 -2.53 -24.12
C PHE A 58 -9.11 -1.95 -24.06
N THR A 59 -10.07 -2.81 -23.71
CA THR A 59 -11.51 -2.49 -23.78
C THR A 59 -11.99 -1.49 -22.72
N GLU A 60 -11.29 -1.36 -21.59
CA GLU A 60 -11.66 -0.42 -20.52
C GLU A 60 -11.20 1.00 -20.84
N THR A 61 -9.96 1.17 -21.26
CA THR A 61 -9.41 2.49 -21.62
C THR A 61 -8.12 2.37 -22.43
N THR A 62 -7.92 3.29 -23.37
CA THR A 62 -6.65 3.51 -24.08
C THR A 62 -5.96 4.80 -23.64
N VAL A 63 -6.55 5.51 -22.66
CA VAL A 63 -6.01 6.78 -22.14
C VAL A 63 -4.99 6.53 -21.05
N TYR A 64 -3.77 7.00 -21.25
CA TYR A 64 -2.69 6.87 -20.25
C TYR A 64 -2.90 7.80 -19.05
N ASN A 65 -2.69 7.27 -17.85
CA ASN A 65 -2.64 8.07 -16.65
C ASN A 65 -1.24 8.69 -16.49
N ILE A 66 -1.16 10.02 -16.59
CA ILE A 66 0.11 10.75 -16.52
C ILE A 66 0.82 10.55 -15.18
N LYS A 67 0.08 10.51 -14.06
CA LYS A 67 0.66 10.34 -12.72
C LYS A 67 1.37 8.98 -12.60
N THR A 68 0.76 7.91 -13.09
CA THR A 68 1.36 6.56 -13.09
C THR A 68 2.64 6.53 -13.93
N LEU A 69 2.62 7.15 -15.12
CA LEU A 69 3.81 7.23 -15.98
C LEU A 69 4.92 8.05 -15.33
N THR A 70 4.59 9.21 -14.77
CA THR A 70 5.54 10.10 -14.10
C THR A 70 6.22 9.41 -12.91
N THR A 71 5.44 8.71 -12.07
CA THR A 71 5.98 7.94 -10.94
C THR A 71 6.96 6.89 -11.42
N ARG A 72 6.59 6.10 -12.43
CA ARG A 72 7.44 5.05 -12.96
C ARG A 72 8.71 5.57 -13.65
N ILE A 73 8.61 6.67 -14.37
CA ILE A 73 9.76 7.33 -15.03
C ILE A 73 10.72 7.88 -13.97
N ARG A 74 10.19 8.46 -12.89
CA ARG A 74 11.00 8.95 -11.76
C ARG A 74 11.78 7.83 -11.09
N GLU A 75 11.14 6.69 -10.81
CA GLU A 75 11.82 5.48 -10.30
C GLU A 75 12.96 5.04 -11.22
N LEU A 76 12.70 4.92 -12.53
CA LEU A 76 13.70 4.52 -13.49
C LEU A 76 14.89 5.48 -13.54
N ALA A 77 14.65 6.79 -13.40
CA ALA A 77 15.71 7.79 -13.34
C ALA A 77 16.55 7.68 -12.06
N PHE A 78 15.94 7.35 -10.91
CA PHE A 78 16.68 7.06 -9.67
C PHE A 78 17.51 5.77 -9.75
N LEU A 79 16.95 4.71 -10.36
CA LEU A 79 17.61 3.41 -10.48
C LEU A 79 18.76 3.41 -11.49
N ASN A 80 18.79 4.40 -12.39
CA ASN A 80 19.83 4.53 -13.43
C ASN A 80 20.56 5.86 -13.26
N LYS A 81 21.54 5.86 -12.36
CA LYS A 81 22.36 7.01 -12.01
C LYS A 81 22.83 7.79 -13.24
N GLY A 82 22.51 9.07 -13.30
CA GLY A 82 22.91 9.99 -14.37
C GLY A 82 22.11 9.86 -15.67
N LEU A 83 21.13 8.96 -15.75
CA LEU A 83 20.19 8.91 -16.87
C LEU A 83 19.21 10.08 -16.77
N LYS A 84 19.06 10.82 -17.87
CA LYS A 84 18.08 11.88 -18.02
C LYS A 84 16.86 11.33 -18.76
N ILE A 85 15.68 11.45 -18.17
CA ILE A 85 14.41 11.07 -18.78
C ILE A 85 13.48 12.27 -18.75
N THR A 86 12.77 12.51 -19.85
CA THR A 86 11.75 13.55 -19.94
C THR A 86 10.40 12.94 -20.29
N ILE A 87 9.31 13.57 -19.85
CA ILE A 87 7.96 13.25 -20.24
C ILE A 87 7.23 14.53 -20.66
N ASP A 88 6.58 14.47 -21.83
CA ASP A 88 5.77 15.56 -22.37
C ASP A 88 4.33 15.08 -22.52
N ASP A 89 3.40 15.65 -21.75
CA ASP A 89 1.97 15.43 -21.97
C ASP A 89 1.39 16.58 -22.79
N LYS A 90 0.99 16.27 -24.02
CA LYS A 90 0.45 17.23 -24.98
C LYS A 90 -1.07 17.23 -25.08
N ARG A 91 -1.75 16.47 -24.20
CA ARG A 91 -3.22 16.35 -24.21
C ARG A 91 -3.95 17.54 -23.57
N PRO A 92 -3.45 18.17 -22.47
CA PRO A 92 -4.03 19.39 -21.91
C PRO A 92 -3.90 20.59 -22.87
N GLU A 93 -4.74 21.61 -22.69
CA GLU A 93 -4.62 22.88 -23.42
C GLU A 93 -3.23 23.52 -23.24
N GLU A 94 -2.69 23.44 -22.03
CA GLU A 94 -1.30 23.79 -21.73
C GLU A 94 -0.48 22.50 -21.57
N PRO A 95 0.37 22.13 -22.55
CA PRO A 95 1.22 20.95 -22.48
C PRO A 95 2.15 21.00 -21.26
N THR A 96 2.27 19.88 -20.56
CA THR A 96 3.19 19.76 -19.44
C THR A 96 4.48 19.07 -19.85
N HIS A 97 5.60 19.51 -19.29
CA HIS A 97 6.94 18.95 -19.48
C HIS A 97 7.58 18.71 -18.13
N GLU A 98 8.02 17.48 -17.86
CA GLU A 98 8.78 17.13 -16.67
C GLU A 98 10.11 16.46 -17.06
N GLU A 99 11.17 16.81 -16.33
CA GLU A 99 12.52 16.25 -16.52
C GLU A 99 12.97 15.56 -15.23
N PHE A 100 13.51 14.35 -15.36
CA PHE A 100 14.06 13.54 -14.27
C PHE A 100 15.52 13.23 -14.55
N HIS A 101 16.42 13.72 -13.68
CA HIS A 101 17.85 13.50 -13.78
C HIS A 101 18.48 13.45 -12.38
N TYR A 102 18.87 12.27 -11.92
CA TYR A 102 19.37 12.06 -10.57
C TYR A 102 20.78 11.49 -10.57
N VAL A 103 21.78 12.35 -10.41
CA VAL A 103 23.21 11.97 -10.40
C VAL A 103 23.60 11.15 -9.16
N GLY A 104 22.84 11.22 -8.07
CA GLY A 104 23.05 10.43 -6.85
C GLY A 104 22.37 9.05 -6.87
N GLY A 105 21.62 8.72 -7.94
CA GLY A 105 20.96 7.42 -8.07
C GLY A 105 20.04 7.08 -6.91
N ILE A 106 20.10 5.86 -6.38
CA ILE A 106 19.24 5.40 -5.29
C ILE A 106 19.50 6.12 -3.94
N LYS A 107 20.64 6.79 -3.76
CA LYS A 107 20.87 7.67 -2.60
C LYS A 107 19.87 8.84 -2.61
N HIS A 108 19.75 9.54 -3.76
CA HIS A 108 18.76 10.59 -3.96
C HIS A 108 17.31 10.06 -3.87
N TYR A 109 17.11 8.77 -4.22
CA TYR A 109 15.78 8.16 -4.08
C TYR A 109 15.38 8.05 -2.60
N VAL A 110 16.28 7.61 -1.72
CA VAL A 110 16.03 7.57 -0.27
C VAL A 110 15.80 8.98 0.29
N GLU A 111 16.56 9.98 -0.15
CA GLU A 111 16.33 11.39 0.21
C GLU A 111 14.94 11.87 -0.22
N TYR A 112 14.53 11.51 -1.44
CA TYR A 112 13.19 11.82 -1.97
C TYR A 112 12.08 11.16 -1.13
N LEU A 113 12.21 9.87 -0.78
CA LEU A 113 11.26 9.12 0.04
C LEU A 113 11.17 9.66 1.47
N ASN A 114 12.24 10.29 1.97
CA ASN A 114 12.29 10.89 3.30
C ASN A 114 12.04 12.41 3.29
N LYS A 115 11.70 12.98 2.12
CA LYS A 115 11.40 14.40 2.02
C LYS A 115 10.29 14.80 2.99
N GLY A 116 10.61 15.73 3.91
CA GLY A 116 9.70 16.18 4.94
C GLY A 116 9.64 15.31 6.20
N LYS A 117 10.35 14.18 6.28
CA LYS A 117 10.47 13.36 7.49
C LYS A 117 11.63 13.85 8.37
N GLU A 118 11.52 13.58 9.66
CA GLU A 118 12.61 13.84 10.60
C GLU A 118 13.61 12.69 10.55
N VAL A 119 14.72 12.91 9.82
CA VAL A 119 15.79 11.93 9.67
C VAL A 119 16.72 11.93 10.89
N ILE A 120 17.22 10.75 11.27
CA ILE A 120 18.12 10.59 12.42
C ILE A 120 19.53 11.08 12.08
N PHE A 121 19.93 10.93 10.82
CA PHE A 121 21.21 11.46 10.31
C PHE A 121 21.02 12.03 8.89
N PRO A 122 21.81 13.07 8.50
CA PRO A 122 21.46 13.89 7.34
C PRO A 122 21.63 13.20 5.99
N GLU A 123 22.66 12.35 5.84
CA GLU A 123 22.96 11.70 4.56
C GLU A 123 22.63 10.21 4.56
N PRO A 124 21.89 9.69 3.55
CA PRO A 124 21.68 8.26 3.42
C PRO A 124 23.00 7.48 3.30
N ILE A 125 23.04 6.34 3.95
CA ILE A 125 24.16 5.38 3.83
C ILE A 125 24.03 4.69 2.48
N TYR A 126 25.14 4.60 1.75
CA TYR A 126 25.19 3.97 0.43
C TYR A 126 26.18 2.81 0.42
N VAL A 127 25.75 1.67 -0.12
CA VAL A 127 26.51 0.45 -0.26
C VAL A 127 26.44 0.01 -1.72
N GLU A 128 27.60 -0.28 -2.32
CA GLU A 128 27.68 -0.80 -3.69
C GLU A 128 28.76 -1.88 -3.75
N GLY A 129 28.52 -2.89 -4.58
CA GLY A 129 29.52 -3.91 -4.86
C GLY A 129 29.09 -4.89 -5.94
N VAL A 130 30.04 -5.71 -6.37
CA VAL A 130 29.83 -6.75 -7.40
C VAL A 130 30.33 -8.08 -6.88
N GLN A 131 29.52 -9.11 -6.98
CA GLN A 131 29.89 -10.50 -6.65
C GLN A 131 29.39 -11.45 -7.73
N LYS A 132 30.32 -12.19 -8.35
CA LYS A 132 30.01 -13.18 -9.42
C LYS A 132 29.14 -12.62 -10.55
N GLY A 133 29.38 -11.36 -10.95
CA GLY A 133 28.62 -10.70 -11.99
C GLY A 133 27.27 -10.10 -11.53
N ILE A 134 26.91 -10.26 -10.27
CA ILE A 134 25.72 -9.65 -9.67
C ILE A 134 26.14 -8.33 -9.04
N THR A 135 25.58 -7.21 -9.51
CA THR A 135 25.77 -5.90 -8.90
C THR A 135 24.69 -5.67 -7.86
N VAL A 136 25.07 -5.24 -6.67
CA VAL A 136 24.17 -4.90 -5.57
C VAL A 136 24.40 -3.45 -5.17
N GLU A 137 23.35 -2.67 -5.15
CA GLU A 137 23.31 -1.30 -4.62
C GLU A 137 22.26 -1.22 -3.52
N VAL A 138 22.60 -0.64 -2.39
CA VAL A 138 21.68 -0.38 -1.29
C VAL A 138 21.88 1.04 -0.79
N ALA A 139 20.79 1.80 -0.70
CA ALA A 139 20.78 3.07 0.02
C ALA A 139 19.80 2.96 1.18
N LEU A 140 20.16 3.51 2.35
CA LEU A 140 19.30 3.45 3.53
C LEU A 140 19.48 4.67 4.44
N GLN A 141 18.41 5.03 5.14
CA GLN A 141 18.38 6.09 6.13
C GLN A 141 17.31 5.79 7.19
N TYR A 142 17.51 6.25 8.41
CA TYR A 142 16.54 6.12 9.49
C TYR A 142 15.83 7.42 9.77
N THR A 143 14.56 7.31 10.10
CA THR A 143 13.68 8.41 10.52
C THR A 143 13.15 8.15 11.94
N ASN A 144 12.54 9.16 12.55
CA ASN A 144 11.86 9.00 13.85
C ASN A 144 10.50 8.29 13.74
N ASP A 145 10.07 7.90 12.55
CA ASP A 145 8.84 7.14 12.35
C ASP A 145 8.92 5.72 12.94
N PHE A 146 7.77 5.06 13.05
CA PHE A 146 7.66 3.70 13.59
C PHE A 146 7.60 2.62 12.50
N HIS A 147 7.31 3.01 11.26
CA HIS A 147 7.18 2.09 10.13
C HIS A 147 8.45 2.06 9.28
N SER A 148 8.70 0.92 8.65
CA SER A 148 9.75 0.80 7.65
C SER A 148 9.19 0.96 6.24
N ASN A 149 9.96 1.60 5.37
CA ASN A 149 9.71 1.68 3.93
C ASN A 149 10.87 1.03 3.18
N LEU A 150 10.66 -0.16 2.66
CA LEU A 150 11.67 -0.94 1.96
C LEU A 150 11.24 -1.22 0.53
N LEU A 151 11.92 -0.60 -0.42
CA LEU A 151 11.72 -0.82 -1.85
C LEU A 151 12.81 -1.72 -2.41
N THR A 152 12.41 -2.73 -3.19
CA THR A 152 13.35 -3.69 -3.75
C THR A 152 13.20 -3.83 -5.25
N PHE A 153 14.32 -3.87 -5.97
CA PHE A 153 14.35 -3.89 -7.42
C PHE A 153 15.32 -4.94 -7.94
N THR A 154 14.96 -5.57 -9.04
CA THR A 154 15.84 -6.45 -9.81
C THR A 154 15.80 -6.05 -11.28
N ASN A 155 16.96 -5.67 -11.86
CA ASN A 155 17.07 -5.18 -13.24
C ASN A 155 16.05 -4.07 -13.55
N ASN A 156 15.92 -3.10 -12.63
CA ASN A 156 14.99 -1.97 -12.66
C ASN A 156 13.50 -2.36 -12.57
N ILE A 157 13.17 -3.61 -12.26
CA ILE A 157 11.80 -4.07 -12.04
C ILE A 157 11.52 -4.04 -10.54
N HIS A 158 10.44 -3.39 -10.13
CA HIS A 158 10.02 -3.35 -8.73
C HIS A 158 9.51 -4.72 -8.30
N THR A 159 10.19 -5.33 -7.33
CA THR A 159 9.81 -6.62 -6.75
C THR A 159 9.01 -6.39 -5.49
N TYR A 160 7.76 -5.96 -5.64
CA TYR A 160 6.93 -5.53 -4.50
C TYR A 160 6.55 -6.68 -3.53
N GLU A 161 6.66 -7.94 -3.95
CA GLU A 161 6.58 -9.11 -3.07
C GLU A 161 7.96 -9.50 -2.50
N GLY A 162 9.00 -8.68 -2.74
CA GLY A 162 10.35 -8.89 -2.27
C GLY A 162 11.10 -9.98 -3.02
N GLY A 163 11.73 -10.86 -2.26
CA GLY A 163 12.50 -11.98 -2.79
C GLY A 163 13.79 -12.25 -2.05
N THR A 164 14.66 -13.01 -2.70
CA THR A 164 15.91 -13.49 -2.09
C THR A 164 16.90 -12.37 -1.76
N HIS A 165 16.99 -11.33 -2.59
CA HIS A 165 17.82 -10.14 -2.35
C HIS A 165 17.34 -9.34 -1.13
N GLU A 166 16.04 -9.18 -0.96
CA GLU A 166 15.45 -8.56 0.22
C GLU A 166 15.75 -9.37 1.49
N SER A 167 15.58 -10.70 1.41
CA SER A 167 15.91 -11.60 2.52
C SER A 167 17.39 -11.53 2.89
N GLY A 168 18.28 -11.43 1.89
CA GLY A 168 19.72 -11.21 2.10
C GLY A 168 20.01 -9.91 2.83
N PHE A 169 19.41 -8.81 2.39
CA PHE A 169 19.53 -7.50 3.03
C PHE A 169 19.01 -7.51 4.49
N LYS A 170 17.80 -8.00 4.72
CA LYS A 170 17.18 -8.04 6.06
C LYS A 170 18.01 -8.86 7.04
N THR A 171 18.54 -10.01 6.60
CA THR A 171 19.40 -10.87 7.41
C THR A 171 20.71 -10.19 7.75
N ALA A 172 21.37 -9.61 6.77
CA ALA A 172 22.65 -8.91 6.93
C ALA A 172 22.52 -7.67 7.84
N LEU A 173 21.50 -6.85 7.62
CA LEU A 173 21.20 -5.66 8.45
C LEU A 173 21.07 -6.04 9.93
N THR A 174 20.23 -7.04 10.21
CA THR A 174 19.97 -7.49 11.59
C THR A 174 21.24 -8.02 12.24
N ARG A 175 22.02 -8.83 11.53
CA ARG A 175 23.27 -9.39 12.04
C ARG A 175 24.30 -8.30 12.33
N VAL A 176 24.57 -7.40 11.37
CA VAL A 176 25.61 -6.37 11.51
C VAL A 176 25.29 -5.41 12.65
N ILE A 177 24.03 -5.00 12.80
CA ILE A 177 23.62 -4.11 13.91
C ILE A 177 23.80 -4.81 15.27
N ASN A 178 23.39 -6.07 15.40
CA ASN A 178 23.59 -6.84 16.63
C ASN A 178 25.08 -7.04 16.97
N ASP A 179 25.89 -7.41 15.96
CA ASP A 179 27.33 -7.60 16.13
C ASP A 179 28.02 -6.31 16.60
N TYR A 180 27.67 -5.17 15.99
CA TYR A 180 28.17 -3.87 16.41
C TYR A 180 27.72 -3.51 17.82
N ALA A 181 26.43 -3.67 18.14
CA ALA A 181 25.89 -3.36 19.46
C ALA A 181 26.55 -4.18 20.59
N ARG A 182 26.85 -5.45 20.33
CA ARG A 182 27.58 -6.32 21.26
C ARG A 182 29.04 -5.87 21.43
N LYS A 183 29.75 -5.69 20.32
CA LYS A 183 31.17 -5.28 20.34
C LYS A 183 31.40 -3.95 21.03
N THR A 184 30.46 -3.03 20.93
CA THR A 184 30.55 -1.69 21.55
C THR A 184 29.93 -1.61 22.94
N GLY A 185 29.33 -2.70 23.46
CA GLY A 185 28.68 -2.74 24.78
C GLY A 185 27.37 -1.98 24.87
N LEU A 186 26.80 -1.54 23.73
CA LEU A 186 25.46 -0.91 23.68
C LEU A 186 24.36 -1.91 24.01
N LEU A 187 24.57 -3.20 23.70
CA LEU A 187 23.75 -4.31 24.09
C LEU A 187 24.56 -5.23 25.01
N LYS A 188 24.08 -5.45 26.23
CA LYS A 188 24.78 -6.26 27.25
C LYS A 188 24.65 -7.76 26.95
N ASP A 189 25.60 -8.57 27.43
CA ASP A 189 25.62 -10.02 27.17
C ASP A 189 24.38 -10.76 27.69
N ASN A 190 23.75 -10.25 28.75
CA ASN A 190 22.52 -10.80 29.31
C ASN A 190 21.24 -10.31 28.64
N GLU A 191 21.30 -9.39 27.67
CA GLU A 191 20.16 -8.91 26.90
C GLU A 191 20.00 -9.76 25.63
N SER A 192 18.76 -9.94 25.17
CA SER A 192 18.48 -10.63 23.90
C SER A 192 18.92 -9.79 22.72
N ASN A 193 19.25 -10.43 21.61
CA ASN A 193 19.50 -9.73 20.34
C ASN A 193 18.24 -8.98 19.89
N LEU A 194 18.46 -7.88 19.18
CA LEU A 194 17.41 -7.15 18.48
C LEU A 194 16.82 -8.04 17.38
N SER A 195 15.50 -8.09 17.28
CA SER A 195 14.81 -8.78 16.19
C SER A 195 14.93 -8.04 14.87
N GLY A 196 14.56 -8.69 13.77
CA GLY A 196 14.50 -8.05 12.47
C GLY A 196 13.55 -6.84 12.43
N GLU A 197 12.42 -6.91 13.13
CA GLU A 197 11.47 -5.80 13.27
C GLU A 197 12.09 -4.63 14.04
N ASP A 198 12.76 -4.92 15.17
CA ASP A 198 13.39 -3.88 15.99
C ASP A 198 14.41 -3.05 15.20
N VAL A 199 15.23 -3.70 14.36
CA VAL A 199 16.27 -3.01 13.58
C VAL A 199 15.72 -2.31 12.33
N ARG A 200 14.52 -2.61 11.90
CA ARG A 200 13.89 -1.97 10.75
C ARG A 200 12.90 -0.86 11.11
N GLU A 201 12.62 -0.63 12.40
CA GLU A 201 11.74 0.46 12.81
C GLU A 201 12.31 1.82 12.36
N GLY A 202 11.52 2.59 11.60
CA GLY A 202 11.92 3.88 11.03
C GLY A 202 12.90 3.81 9.86
N LEU A 203 13.18 2.62 9.32
CA LEU A 203 14.08 2.42 8.19
C LEU A 203 13.41 2.79 6.87
N THR A 204 14.03 3.64 6.08
CA THR A 204 13.78 3.78 4.65
C THR A 204 14.97 3.20 3.91
N ALA A 205 14.74 2.22 3.02
CA ALA A 205 15.82 1.61 2.23
C ALA A 205 15.37 1.27 0.81
N VAL A 206 16.30 1.41 -0.13
CA VAL A 206 16.16 0.96 -1.52
C VAL A 206 17.26 -0.07 -1.78
N VAL A 207 16.85 -1.27 -2.20
CA VAL A 207 17.74 -2.38 -2.57
C VAL A 207 17.60 -2.64 -4.06
N SER A 208 18.63 -2.42 -4.83
CA SER A 208 18.67 -2.64 -6.29
C SER A 208 19.73 -3.69 -6.63
N VAL A 209 19.29 -4.74 -7.34
CA VAL A 209 20.17 -5.80 -7.81
C VAL A 209 20.12 -5.88 -9.33
N LYS A 210 21.30 -5.87 -9.98
CA LYS A 210 21.44 -6.19 -11.41
C LYS A 210 21.98 -7.62 -11.52
N HIS A 211 21.14 -8.50 -12.01
CA HIS A 211 21.42 -9.93 -12.14
C HIS A 211 21.49 -10.33 -13.62
N PRO A 212 22.50 -11.08 -14.06
CA PRO A 212 22.64 -11.47 -15.48
C PRO A 212 21.53 -12.41 -15.95
N ASP A 213 20.99 -13.25 -15.06
CA ASP A 213 19.92 -14.21 -15.36
C ASP A 213 18.91 -14.26 -14.19
N PRO A 214 18.02 -13.24 -14.06
CA PRO A 214 17.07 -13.18 -12.96
C PRO A 214 15.93 -14.18 -13.15
N GLN A 215 15.65 -14.98 -12.12
CA GLN A 215 14.54 -15.93 -12.05
C GLN A 215 13.49 -15.39 -11.08
N PHE A 216 12.30 -15.13 -11.60
CA PHE A 216 11.18 -14.61 -10.84
C PHE A 216 10.14 -15.69 -10.56
N GLU A 217 9.44 -15.57 -9.44
CA GLU A 217 8.26 -16.36 -9.13
C GLU A 217 7.07 -15.79 -9.92
N GLY A 218 6.84 -16.27 -11.14
CA GLY A 218 5.71 -15.88 -11.99
C GLY A 218 6.02 -14.82 -13.06
N GLN A 219 5.07 -14.65 -13.97
CA GLN A 219 5.18 -13.78 -15.16
C GLN A 219 5.20 -12.30 -14.81
N THR A 220 4.57 -11.91 -13.72
CA THR A 220 4.49 -10.50 -13.26
C THR A 220 5.80 -9.98 -12.68
N LYS A 221 6.79 -10.87 -12.45
CA LYS A 221 8.13 -10.55 -11.95
C LYS A 221 8.14 -9.83 -10.60
N THR A 222 7.17 -10.11 -9.76
CA THR A 222 6.94 -9.44 -8.48
C THR A 222 7.87 -9.89 -7.37
N LYS A 223 8.47 -11.10 -7.51
CA LYS A 223 9.34 -11.70 -6.49
C LYS A 223 10.55 -12.40 -7.13
N LEU A 224 11.75 -12.10 -6.63
CA LEU A 224 12.99 -12.72 -7.09
C LEU A 224 13.26 -14.04 -6.36
N GLY A 225 13.54 -15.13 -7.12
CA GLY A 225 13.80 -16.47 -6.59
C GLY A 225 15.26 -16.87 -6.46
N ASN A 226 16.19 -16.17 -7.11
CA ASN A 226 17.62 -16.54 -7.20
C ASN A 226 18.31 -16.63 -5.84
N SER A 227 18.83 -17.79 -5.45
CA SER A 227 19.58 -17.97 -4.18
C SER A 227 20.93 -17.24 -4.15
N ASP A 228 21.60 -17.09 -5.29
CA ASP A 228 22.87 -16.38 -5.42
C ASP A 228 22.69 -14.86 -5.22
N ALA A 229 21.55 -14.27 -5.59
CA ALA A 229 21.23 -12.89 -5.29
C ALA A 229 21.15 -12.64 -3.78
N ARG A 230 20.58 -13.60 -3.00
CA ARG A 230 20.59 -13.53 -1.54
C ARG A 230 22.01 -13.49 -0.98
N ALA A 231 22.86 -14.42 -1.43
CA ALA A 231 24.24 -14.53 -0.96
C ALA A 231 25.08 -13.29 -1.34
N ALA A 232 24.89 -12.76 -2.55
CA ALA A 232 25.57 -11.56 -3.00
C ALA A 232 25.17 -10.34 -2.17
N THR A 233 23.87 -10.14 -1.97
CA THR A 233 23.35 -9.01 -1.19
C THR A 233 23.80 -9.10 0.28
N ASP A 234 23.67 -10.26 0.91
CA ASP A 234 24.13 -10.47 2.29
C ASP A 234 25.61 -10.13 2.45
N LYS A 235 26.47 -10.68 1.59
CA LYS A 235 27.92 -10.49 1.70
C LYS A 235 28.33 -9.05 1.46
N ILE A 236 27.93 -8.46 0.32
CA ILE A 236 28.33 -7.10 -0.06
C ILE A 236 27.83 -6.10 1.00
N PHE A 237 26.55 -6.21 1.39
CA PHE A 237 25.99 -5.32 2.39
C PHE A 237 26.70 -5.47 3.73
N SER A 238 26.94 -6.70 4.21
CA SER A 238 27.61 -6.92 5.51
C SER A 238 29.00 -6.34 5.54
N GLU A 239 29.80 -6.55 4.50
CA GLU A 239 31.19 -6.06 4.43
C GLU A 239 31.23 -4.54 4.48
N VAL A 240 30.48 -3.87 3.60
CA VAL A 240 30.51 -2.40 3.49
C VAL A 240 29.82 -1.73 4.67
N PHE A 241 28.66 -2.23 5.09
CA PHE A 241 27.91 -1.64 6.21
C PHE A 241 28.61 -1.82 7.56
N SER A 242 29.28 -2.97 7.79
CA SER A 242 30.09 -3.16 8.99
C SER A 242 31.24 -2.16 9.07
N LYS A 243 31.90 -1.90 7.91
CA LYS A 243 32.95 -0.89 7.84
C LYS A 243 32.40 0.51 8.13
N PHE A 244 31.27 0.86 7.51
CA PHE A 244 30.60 2.15 7.76
C PHE A 244 30.27 2.36 9.24
N MET A 245 29.71 1.34 9.92
CA MET A 245 29.37 1.42 11.34
C MET A 245 30.60 1.69 12.22
N LEU A 246 31.75 1.13 11.87
CA LEU A 246 33.01 1.37 12.60
C LEU A 246 33.59 2.76 12.33
N GLU A 247 33.48 3.25 11.10
CA GLU A 247 33.99 4.56 10.68
C GLU A 247 33.09 5.72 11.17
N ASN A 248 31.79 5.44 11.44
CA ASN A 248 30.81 6.45 11.82
C ASN A 248 30.13 6.10 13.17
N PRO A 249 30.87 6.09 14.29
CA PRO A 249 30.34 5.58 15.57
C PRO A 249 29.16 6.37 16.12
N THR A 250 29.03 7.65 15.81
CA THR A 250 27.89 8.47 16.22
C THR A 250 26.59 8.00 15.55
N VAL A 251 26.61 7.88 14.22
CA VAL A 251 25.46 7.38 13.43
C VAL A 251 25.12 5.94 13.81
N ALA A 252 26.16 5.09 13.96
CA ALA A 252 25.98 3.70 14.35
C ALA A 252 25.30 3.58 15.73
N LYS A 253 25.68 4.43 16.69
CA LYS A 253 25.03 4.47 18.02
C LYS A 253 23.56 4.89 17.92
N GLU A 254 23.22 5.86 17.09
CA GLU A 254 21.84 6.31 16.87
C GLU A 254 20.99 5.19 16.27
N ILE A 255 21.50 4.47 15.26
CA ILE A 255 20.84 3.31 14.65
C ILE A 255 20.58 2.21 15.69
N VAL A 256 21.59 1.85 16.49
CA VAL A 256 21.45 0.83 17.54
C VAL A 256 20.46 1.27 18.61
N ASN A 257 20.51 2.53 19.05
CA ASN A 257 19.59 3.07 20.06
C ASN A 257 18.13 3.05 19.56
N LYS A 258 17.88 3.36 18.29
CA LYS A 258 16.54 3.25 17.68
C LYS A 258 16.03 1.80 17.80
N GLY A 259 16.84 0.81 17.43
CA GLY A 259 16.48 -0.61 17.55
C GLY A 259 16.29 -1.06 19.02
N ILE A 260 17.08 -0.55 19.97
CA ILE A 260 16.91 -0.84 21.41
C ILE A 260 15.58 -0.28 21.92
N LEU A 261 15.20 0.93 21.51
CA LEU A 261 13.92 1.54 21.87
C LEU A 261 12.74 0.73 21.31
N ALA A 262 12.80 0.33 20.04
CA ALA A 262 11.82 -0.53 19.41
C ALA A 262 11.68 -1.88 20.16
N SER A 263 12.80 -2.53 20.47
CA SER A 263 12.82 -3.79 21.23
C SER A 263 12.19 -3.65 22.62
N LYS A 264 12.48 -2.57 23.34
CA LYS A 264 11.86 -2.29 24.65
C LYS A 264 10.35 -2.13 24.52
N ALA A 265 9.88 -1.37 23.54
CA ALA A 265 8.46 -1.18 23.27
C ALA A 265 7.77 -2.52 22.96
N ARG A 266 8.36 -3.35 22.08
CA ARG A 266 7.86 -4.69 21.72
C ARG A 266 7.79 -5.63 22.94
N VAL A 267 8.84 -5.68 23.76
CA VAL A 267 8.87 -6.51 24.97
C VAL A 267 7.85 -6.05 26.00
N ALA A 268 7.69 -4.73 26.20
CA ALA A 268 6.67 -4.18 27.08
C ALA A 268 5.26 -4.55 26.61
N ALA A 269 4.99 -4.45 25.30
CA ALA A 269 3.74 -4.85 24.69
C ALA A 269 3.45 -6.36 24.88
N LYS A 270 4.46 -7.23 24.68
CA LYS A 270 4.33 -8.68 24.91
C LYS A 270 4.00 -8.99 26.37
N ARG A 271 4.68 -8.36 27.32
CA ARG A 271 4.40 -8.53 28.77
C ARG A 271 2.98 -8.09 29.14
N ALA A 272 2.52 -6.97 28.60
CA ALA A 272 1.15 -6.49 28.84
C ALA A 272 0.11 -7.50 28.36
N ARG A 273 0.33 -8.14 27.17
CA ARG A 273 -0.50 -9.23 26.67
C ARG A 273 -0.50 -10.45 27.57
N GLU A 274 0.67 -10.90 28.01
CA GLU A 274 0.78 -12.08 28.88
C GLU A 274 0.08 -11.90 30.23
N VAL A 275 0.18 -10.70 30.83
CA VAL A 275 -0.52 -10.35 32.06
C VAL A 275 -2.03 -10.37 31.85
N THR A 276 -2.51 -9.81 30.77
CA THR A 276 -3.95 -9.82 30.41
C THR A 276 -4.44 -11.25 30.16
N ARG A 277 -3.65 -12.06 29.45
CA ARG A 277 -3.96 -13.47 29.14
C ARG A 277 -3.99 -14.35 30.40
N LYS A 278 -3.08 -14.11 31.36
CA LYS A 278 -3.08 -14.81 32.67
C LYS A 278 -4.22 -14.41 33.57
N LYS A 279 -4.68 -13.15 33.54
CA LYS A 279 -5.89 -12.72 34.27
C LYS A 279 -7.18 -13.31 33.72
N ASN A 280 -7.23 -13.58 32.41
CA ASN A 280 -8.41 -14.14 31.73
C ASN A 280 -8.35 -15.67 31.58
N GLY A 281 -7.36 -16.32 32.16
CA GLY A 281 -7.08 -17.78 32.01
C GLY A 281 -8.11 -18.73 32.66
N LEU A 282 -9.26 -18.25 33.09
CA LEU A 282 -10.40 -19.04 33.61
C LEU A 282 -11.64 -18.99 32.71
N GLU A 283 -11.61 -18.27 31.58
CA GLU A 283 -12.73 -18.24 30.64
C GLU A 283 -12.35 -18.87 29.29
N ILE A 284 -13.09 -19.88 28.91
CA ILE A 284 -12.91 -20.74 27.72
C ILE A 284 -13.21 -19.99 26.40
N SER A 285 -13.56 -18.71 26.44
CA SER A 285 -13.83 -17.90 25.26
C SER A 285 -12.83 -16.73 25.16
N ASN A 286 -11.85 -16.87 24.26
CA ASN A 286 -10.86 -15.81 23.95
C ASN A 286 -11.46 -14.71 23.06
N LEU A 287 -12.75 -14.73 22.75
CA LEU A 287 -13.41 -13.75 21.88
C LEU A 287 -13.71 -12.46 22.65
N PRO A 288 -13.62 -11.28 22.01
CA PRO A 288 -14.00 -10.01 22.62
C PRO A 288 -15.47 -10.06 23.09
N GLY A 289 -15.75 -9.61 24.32
CA GLY A 289 -17.11 -9.63 24.87
C GLY A 289 -18.17 -8.86 24.06
N LYS A 290 -17.71 -7.97 23.18
CA LYS A 290 -18.57 -7.20 22.26
C LYS A 290 -18.78 -7.87 20.88
N LEU A 291 -18.02 -8.91 20.54
CA LEU A 291 -18.17 -9.66 19.29
C LEU A 291 -19.45 -10.51 19.35
N ALA A 292 -20.35 -10.30 18.40
CA ALA A 292 -21.43 -11.24 18.12
C ALA A 292 -20.99 -12.19 17.02
N ASP A 293 -20.37 -13.33 17.39
CA ASP A 293 -19.83 -14.29 16.45
C ASP A 293 -20.91 -15.04 15.65
N ASN A 294 -20.52 -15.59 14.49
CA ASN A 294 -21.35 -16.48 13.69
C ASN A 294 -21.20 -17.94 14.16
N THR A 295 -22.05 -18.82 13.68
CA THR A 295 -22.05 -20.24 14.08
C THR A 295 -21.20 -21.12 13.18
N SER A 296 -21.00 -20.73 11.90
CA SER A 296 -20.12 -21.45 10.97
C SER A 296 -18.67 -21.37 11.45
N LYS A 297 -17.92 -22.46 11.24
CA LYS A 297 -16.47 -22.50 11.45
C LYS A 297 -15.67 -22.51 10.14
N ASP A 298 -16.38 -22.37 9.03
CA ASP A 298 -15.78 -22.26 7.71
C ASP A 298 -15.47 -20.75 7.42
N PRO A 299 -14.17 -20.38 7.32
CA PRO A 299 -13.79 -19.01 7.08
C PRO A 299 -14.23 -18.48 5.71
N GLU A 300 -14.37 -19.34 4.69
CA GLU A 300 -14.70 -18.94 3.31
C GLU A 300 -16.11 -18.34 3.21
N ILE A 301 -17.04 -18.85 4.00
CA ILE A 301 -18.42 -18.36 4.05
C ILE A 301 -18.67 -17.39 5.21
N SER A 302 -17.69 -17.23 6.10
CA SER A 302 -17.81 -16.38 7.30
C SER A 302 -17.41 -14.93 6.98
N GLU A 303 -18.23 -14.00 7.44
CA GLU A 303 -18.08 -12.57 7.23
C GLU A 303 -18.04 -11.84 8.58
N LEU A 304 -17.09 -10.92 8.75
CA LEU A 304 -17.01 -10.03 9.90
C LEU A 304 -17.39 -8.61 9.51
N PHE A 305 -18.50 -8.11 10.00
CA PHE A 305 -18.87 -6.70 9.89
C PHE A 305 -18.25 -5.91 11.04
N ILE A 306 -17.40 -4.96 10.70
CA ILE A 306 -16.81 -3.98 11.62
C ILE A 306 -17.72 -2.75 11.56
N VAL A 307 -18.52 -2.56 12.61
CA VAL A 307 -19.63 -1.60 12.61
C VAL A 307 -19.31 -0.41 13.49
N GLU A 308 -19.55 0.79 13.01
CA GLU A 308 -19.41 2.01 13.79
C GLU A 308 -20.52 2.13 14.84
N GLY A 309 -20.10 2.22 16.11
CA GLY A 309 -20.98 2.48 17.25
C GLY A 309 -21.82 1.30 17.71
N ASP A 310 -22.33 1.41 18.94
CA ASP A 310 -23.15 0.37 19.57
C ASP A 310 -24.59 0.35 19.02
N SER A 311 -25.12 1.50 18.56
CA SER A 311 -26.49 1.61 18.02
C SER A 311 -26.61 0.83 16.71
N ALA A 312 -25.81 1.17 15.71
CA ALA A 312 -25.77 0.46 14.43
C ALA A 312 -25.34 -1.01 14.63
N GLY A 313 -24.39 -1.27 15.55
CA GLY A 313 -24.02 -2.62 15.95
C GLY A 313 -25.20 -3.43 16.53
N GLY A 314 -26.12 -2.78 17.24
CA GLY A 314 -27.36 -3.39 17.76
C GLY A 314 -28.33 -3.81 16.65
N SER A 315 -28.62 -2.90 15.69
CA SER A 315 -29.44 -3.19 14.52
C SER A 315 -28.81 -4.28 13.65
N ALA A 316 -27.51 -4.21 13.39
CA ALA A 316 -26.77 -5.24 12.63
C ALA A 316 -26.82 -6.62 13.31
N LYS A 317 -26.68 -6.70 14.64
CA LYS A 317 -26.80 -7.97 15.40
C LYS A 317 -28.18 -8.59 15.28
N GLN A 318 -29.23 -7.78 15.18
CA GLN A 318 -30.60 -8.25 15.03
C GLN A 318 -30.90 -8.71 13.60
N GLY A 319 -30.45 -7.94 12.61
CA GLY A 319 -30.70 -8.19 11.18
C GLY A 319 -29.87 -9.29 10.54
N ARG A 320 -28.69 -9.62 11.07
CA ARG A 320 -27.69 -10.49 10.46
C ARG A 320 -28.11 -11.94 10.24
N SER A 321 -27.49 -12.62 9.30
CA SER A 321 -27.46 -14.09 9.26
C SER A 321 -26.54 -14.61 10.38
N ARG A 322 -27.12 -15.25 11.40
CA ARG A 322 -26.33 -15.83 12.51
C ARG A 322 -25.43 -16.97 12.05
N LEU A 323 -25.72 -17.59 10.92
CA LEU A 323 -24.92 -18.70 10.40
C LEU A 323 -23.55 -18.21 9.91
N THR A 324 -23.52 -17.13 9.14
CA THR A 324 -22.34 -16.70 8.37
C THR A 324 -21.81 -15.33 8.74
N GLN A 325 -22.58 -14.50 9.46
CA GLN A 325 -22.21 -13.10 9.72
C GLN A 325 -21.93 -12.85 11.19
N ALA A 326 -20.73 -12.37 11.49
CA ALA A 326 -20.30 -11.87 12.79
C ALA A 326 -20.33 -10.34 12.80
N ILE A 327 -20.61 -9.74 13.96
CA ILE A 327 -20.67 -8.27 14.16
C ILE A 327 -19.71 -7.87 15.26
N LEU A 328 -18.79 -6.98 14.94
CA LEU A 328 -17.86 -6.35 15.88
C LEU A 328 -18.12 -4.83 15.90
N PRO A 329 -18.84 -4.30 16.89
CA PRO A 329 -18.96 -2.86 17.06
C PRO A 329 -17.63 -2.26 17.50
N ILE A 330 -17.25 -1.12 16.90
CA ILE A 330 -16.13 -0.31 17.32
C ILE A 330 -16.65 1.02 17.89
N ARG A 331 -16.08 1.46 19.02
CA ARG A 331 -16.52 2.67 19.71
C ARG A 331 -15.65 3.86 19.33
N GLY A 332 -16.21 4.74 18.50
CA GLY A 332 -15.52 5.96 18.07
C GLY A 332 -14.29 5.71 17.21
N LYS A 333 -13.46 6.72 17.11
CA LYS A 333 -12.22 6.69 16.28
C LYS A 333 -11.19 5.80 16.92
N ILE A 334 -10.75 4.75 16.21
CA ILE A 334 -9.63 3.91 16.67
C ILE A 334 -8.33 4.70 16.66
N LEU A 335 -7.32 4.18 17.36
CA LEU A 335 -5.98 4.78 17.37
C LEU A 335 -5.41 4.87 15.96
N ASN A 336 -4.90 6.04 15.57
CA ASN A 336 -4.14 6.19 14.34
C ASN A 336 -2.80 5.47 14.48
N VAL A 337 -2.67 4.31 13.83
CA VAL A 337 -1.49 3.46 13.91
C VAL A 337 -0.29 4.03 13.17
N GLU A 338 -0.48 4.96 12.24
CA GLU A 338 0.61 5.66 11.55
C GLU A 338 1.46 6.50 12.50
N LYS A 339 0.85 7.03 13.57
CA LYS A 339 1.47 7.92 14.57
C LYS A 339 1.78 7.25 15.90
N ALA A 340 1.49 5.97 16.05
CA ALA A 340 1.55 5.30 17.33
C ALA A 340 2.66 4.25 17.36
N SER A 341 3.38 4.21 18.48
CA SER A 341 4.32 3.13 18.77
C SER A 341 3.58 1.80 19.01
N LEU A 342 4.26 0.70 18.75
CA LEU A 342 3.69 -0.65 18.80
C LEU A 342 3.05 -0.98 20.15
N ASP A 343 3.65 -0.55 21.26
CA ASP A 343 3.12 -0.74 22.61
C ASP A 343 1.76 -0.05 22.81
N ARG A 344 1.58 1.17 22.28
CA ARG A 344 0.30 1.89 22.30
C ARG A 344 -0.75 1.24 21.42
N ILE A 345 -0.36 0.75 20.24
CA ILE A 345 -1.26 0.03 19.32
C ILE A 345 -1.81 -1.22 20.02
N LEU A 346 -0.94 -2.00 20.66
CA LEU A 346 -1.31 -3.23 21.34
C LEU A 346 -2.01 -3.00 22.69
N ALA A 347 -1.86 -1.82 23.29
CA ALA A 347 -2.62 -1.41 24.47
C ALA A 347 -4.05 -0.97 24.13
N ASN A 348 -4.32 -0.58 22.86
CA ASN A 348 -5.64 -0.13 22.43
C ASN A 348 -6.65 -1.29 22.41
N GLU A 349 -7.79 -1.12 23.08
CA GLU A 349 -8.79 -2.18 23.27
C GLU A 349 -9.51 -2.53 21.96
N GLU A 350 -9.81 -1.54 21.13
CA GLU A 350 -10.50 -1.74 19.86
C GLU A 350 -9.64 -2.55 18.88
N ILE A 351 -8.35 -2.19 18.76
CA ILE A 351 -7.38 -2.88 17.91
C ILE A 351 -7.15 -4.30 18.41
N ARG A 352 -7.00 -4.51 19.73
CA ARG A 352 -6.86 -5.86 20.30
C ARG A 352 -8.09 -6.73 20.03
N SER A 353 -9.28 -6.14 20.16
CA SER A 353 -10.53 -6.84 19.89
C SER A 353 -10.59 -7.32 18.44
N LEU A 354 -10.14 -6.48 17.50
CA LEU A 354 -10.10 -6.81 16.07
C LEU A 354 -9.10 -7.96 15.81
N PHE A 355 -7.85 -7.86 16.30
CA PHE A 355 -6.86 -8.95 16.15
C PHE A 355 -7.34 -10.27 16.75
N THR A 356 -7.99 -10.21 17.92
CA THR A 356 -8.52 -11.42 18.57
C THR A 356 -9.67 -12.02 17.78
N ALA A 357 -10.57 -11.22 17.23
CA ALA A 357 -11.66 -11.70 16.38
C ALA A 357 -11.16 -12.36 15.10
N LEU A 358 -10.14 -11.76 14.46
CA LEU A 358 -9.57 -12.27 13.21
C LEU A 358 -8.81 -13.58 13.37
N GLY A 359 -8.14 -13.79 14.50
CA GLY A 359 -7.37 -15.02 14.77
C GLY A 359 -6.02 -15.12 14.05
N THR A 360 -5.65 -14.13 13.24
CA THR A 360 -4.45 -14.14 12.38
C THR A 360 -3.13 -13.94 13.12
N GLY A 361 -3.17 -13.58 14.41
CA GLY A 361 -1.96 -13.13 15.11
C GLY A 361 -1.59 -11.68 14.75
N PHE A 362 -0.34 -11.27 15.07
CA PHE A 362 0.15 -9.91 14.86
C PHE A 362 1.67 -9.90 14.68
N GLY A 363 2.21 -9.03 13.80
CA GLY A 363 3.63 -8.87 13.54
C GLY A 363 4.25 -10.14 12.96
N GLU A 364 5.33 -10.64 13.56
CA GLU A 364 6.00 -11.88 13.11
C GLU A 364 5.12 -13.14 13.22
N ASP A 365 4.12 -13.13 14.11
CA ASP A 365 3.17 -14.22 14.29
C ASP A 365 1.94 -14.12 13.36
N PHE A 366 1.89 -13.10 12.49
CA PHE A 366 0.77 -12.89 11.58
C PHE A 366 0.73 -13.97 10.50
N ASP A 367 -0.41 -14.64 10.41
CA ASP A 367 -0.64 -15.70 9.43
C ASP A 367 -2.05 -15.55 8.86
N VAL A 368 -2.14 -15.13 7.60
CA VAL A 368 -3.42 -14.90 6.91
C VAL A 368 -4.24 -16.18 6.74
N GLU A 369 -3.60 -17.35 6.67
CA GLU A 369 -4.27 -18.65 6.53
C GLU A 369 -5.04 -19.05 7.82
N LYS A 370 -4.75 -18.40 8.95
CA LYS A 370 -5.49 -18.57 10.21
C LYS A 370 -6.68 -17.63 10.37
N ALA A 371 -6.99 -16.84 9.34
CA ALA A 371 -8.10 -15.91 9.41
C ALA A 371 -9.44 -16.64 9.66
N ASN A 372 -10.17 -16.20 10.68
CA ASN A 372 -11.49 -16.74 11.01
C ASN A 372 -12.57 -16.33 10.00
N TYR A 373 -12.33 -15.27 9.22
CA TYR A 373 -13.28 -14.70 8.25
C TYR A 373 -12.53 -14.31 6.97
N HIS A 374 -13.03 -14.76 5.82
CA HIS A 374 -12.49 -14.37 4.51
C HIS A 374 -13.19 -13.14 3.90
N LYS A 375 -14.16 -12.54 4.64
CA LYS A 375 -14.71 -11.23 4.30
C LYS A 375 -14.75 -10.33 5.53
N LEU A 376 -13.99 -9.26 5.50
CA LEU A 376 -13.96 -8.20 6.50
C LEU A 376 -14.66 -6.99 5.90
N ILE A 377 -15.83 -6.66 6.40
CA ILE A 377 -16.70 -5.64 5.82
C ILE A 377 -16.72 -4.44 6.78
N ILE A 378 -16.09 -3.33 6.34
CA ILE A 378 -16.12 -2.06 7.06
C ILE A 378 -17.48 -1.41 6.79
N MET A 379 -18.23 -1.15 7.83
CA MET A 379 -19.56 -0.56 7.78
C MET A 379 -19.62 0.65 8.72
N THR A 380 -19.44 1.84 8.15
CA THR A 380 -19.40 3.13 8.85
C THR A 380 -20.49 4.05 8.35
N ASP A 381 -20.83 5.06 9.14
CA ASP A 381 -21.79 6.09 8.77
C ASP A 381 -21.34 6.85 7.50
N ALA A 382 -22.31 7.45 6.80
CA ALA A 382 -22.07 8.19 5.56
C ALA A 382 -21.66 9.65 5.82
N ASP A 383 -21.06 9.93 6.96
CA ASP A 383 -20.60 11.25 7.36
C ASP A 383 -19.06 11.36 7.39
N VAL A 384 -18.55 12.53 7.78
CA VAL A 384 -17.11 12.81 7.84
C VAL A 384 -16.39 11.96 8.91
N ASP A 385 -17.08 11.63 10.00
CA ASP A 385 -16.52 10.81 11.07
C ASP A 385 -16.42 9.35 10.65
N GLY A 386 -17.46 8.81 9.99
CA GLY A 386 -17.43 7.48 9.41
C GLY A 386 -16.38 7.33 8.32
N ALA A 387 -16.19 8.35 7.47
CA ALA A 387 -15.11 8.38 6.48
C ALA A 387 -13.73 8.35 7.15
N HIS A 388 -13.54 9.07 8.27
CA HIS A 388 -12.31 9.04 9.06
C HIS A 388 -12.07 7.67 9.73
N ILE A 389 -13.09 7.06 10.32
CA ILE A 389 -13.00 5.73 10.93
C ILE A 389 -12.62 4.69 9.87
N ARG A 390 -13.23 4.74 8.69
CA ARG A 390 -12.87 3.89 7.55
C ARG A 390 -11.40 4.05 7.17
N THR A 391 -10.90 5.28 7.08
CA THR A 391 -9.50 5.57 6.77
C THR A 391 -8.55 5.02 7.85
N LEU A 392 -8.89 5.16 9.13
CA LEU A 392 -8.10 4.60 10.24
C LEU A 392 -8.05 3.06 10.18
N LEU A 393 -9.16 2.39 9.86
CA LEU A 393 -9.21 0.94 9.68
C LEU A 393 -8.38 0.49 8.47
N LEU A 394 -8.49 1.19 7.34
CA LEU A 394 -7.68 0.91 6.16
C LEU A 394 -6.18 1.09 6.44
N THR A 395 -5.80 2.12 7.21
CA THR A 395 -4.42 2.32 7.66
C THR A 395 -3.94 1.13 8.51
N LEU A 396 -4.77 0.65 9.44
CA LEU A 396 -4.47 -0.52 10.26
C LEU A 396 -4.27 -1.78 9.42
N PHE A 397 -5.19 -2.06 8.48
CA PHE A 397 -5.07 -3.21 7.58
C PHE A 397 -3.83 -3.11 6.69
N TYR A 398 -3.56 -1.95 6.14
CA TYR A 398 -2.40 -1.73 5.28
C TYR A 398 -1.07 -1.93 6.02
N ARG A 399 -0.94 -1.37 7.24
CA ARG A 399 0.31 -1.41 8.00
C ARG A 399 0.59 -2.76 8.68
N PHE A 400 -0.45 -3.46 9.14
CA PHE A 400 -0.28 -4.64 10.01
C PHE A 400 -0.91 -5.91 9.48
N MET A 401 -1.76 -5.84 8.47
CA MET A 401 -2.50 -6.96 7.90
C MET A 401 -2.58 -6.90 6.38
N ARG A 402 -1.55 -6.38 5.74
CA ARG A 402 -1.51 -6.20 4.29
C ARG A 402 -1.90 -7.46 3.49
N PRO A 403 -1.48 -8.69 3.87
CA PRO A 403 -1.91 -9.90 3.17
C PRO A 403 -3.43 -10.12 3.14
N MET A 404 -4.20 -9.54 4.10
CA MET A 404 -5.68 -9.58 4.05
C MET A 404 -6.24 -8.77 2.87
N ILE A 405 -5.59 -7.63 2.53
CA ILE A 405 -5.97 -6.82 1.36
C ILE A 405 -5.57 -7.55 0.08
N GLU A 406 -4.36 -8.10 0.02
CA GLU A 406 -3.81 -8.82 -1.13
C GLU A 406 -4.61 -10.09 -1.47
N LYS A 407 -5.08 -10.83 -0.46
CA LYS A 407 -6.03 -11.94 -0.61
C LYS A 407 -7.44 -11.48 -1.02
N GLY A 408 -7.72 -10.16 -0.93
CA GLY A 408 -9.00 -9.57 -1.25
C GLY A 408 -10.09 -9.84 -0.23
N TYR A 409 -9.72 -9.94 1.04
CA TYR A 409 -10.66 -10.19 2.14
C TYR A 409 -11.28 -8.92 2.71
N VAL A 410 -10.80 -7.73 2.35
CA VAL A 410 -11.26 -6.44 2.90
C VAL A 410 -12.26 -5.78 1.96
N TYR A 411 -13.41 -5.39 2.50
CA TYR A 411 -14.51 -4.76 1.78
C TYR A 411 -15.05 -3.54 2.54
N ILE A 412 -15.66 -2.62 1.81
CA ILE A 412 -16.39 -1.48 2.34
C ILE A 412 -17.86 -1.65 1.95
N ALA A 413 -18.75 -1.64 2.94
CA ALA A 413 -20.18 -1.64 2.70
C ALA A 413 -20.62 -0.30 2.11
N GLN A 414 -21.58 -0.35 1.18
CA GLN A 414 -22.18 0.82 0.55
C GLN A 414 -23.68 0.84 0.85
N PRO A 415 -24.09 1.34 2.04
CA PRO A 415 -25.49 1.53 2.35
C PRO A 415 -26.08 2.62 1.46
N PRO A 416 -27.41 2.60 1.20
CA PRO A 416 -28.08 3.64 0.41
C PRO A 416 -28.06 4.97 1.16
N LEU A 417 -28.03 6.06 0.41
CA LEU A 417 -28.09 7.42 0.96
C LEU A 417 -29.53 7.87 1.24
N TYR A 418 -30.51 7.35 0.47
CA TYR A 418 -31.90 7.78 0.59
C TYR A 418 -32.87 6.60 0.58
N GLN A 419 -34.01 6.80 1.23
CA GLN A 419 -35.23 6.01 1.03
C GLN A 419 -36.30 6.93 0.46
N VAL A 420 -36.90 6.54 -0.65
CA VAL A 420 -38.08 7.20 -1.23
C VAL A 420 -39.27 6.30 -1.05
N ARG A 421 -40.28 6.81 -0.37
CA ARG A 421 -41.55 6.11 -0.13
C ARG A 421 -42.70 6.84 -0.79
N GLN A 422 -43.50 6.12 -1.59
CA GLN A 422 -44.72 6.64 -2.19
C GLN A 422 -45.82 5.58 -2.14
N GLY A 423 -46.80 5.79 -1.23
CA GLY A 423 -47.82 4.78 -0.96
C GLY A 423 -47.21 3.48 -0.40
N LYS A 424 -47.36 2.38 -1.13
CA LYS A 424 -46.74 1.07 -0.79
C LYS A 424 -45.36 0.85 -1.40
N MET A 425 -44.95 1.74 -2.30
CA MET A 425 -43.65 1.63 -2.92
C MET A 425 -42.58 2.17 -1.97
N VAL A 426 -41.48 1.42 -1.82
CA VAL A 426 -40.25 1.82 -1.14
C VAL A 426 -39.10 1.58 -2.10
N ARG A 427 -38.26 2.58 -2.32
CA ARG A 427 -37.01 2.45 -3.08
C ARG A 427 -35.86 3.01 -2.26
N TYR A 428 -34.74 2.31 -2.29
CA TYR A 428 -33.47 2.75 -1.75
C TYR A 428 -32.62 3.30 -2.88
N ILE A 429 -31.90 4.37 -2.63
CA ILE A 429 -31.21 5.18 -3.64
C ILE A 429 -29.80 5.50 -3.14
N ASP A 430 -28.83 5.37 -4.03
CA ASP A 430 -27.41 5.37 -3.69
C ASP A 430 -26.71 6.71 -3.99
N SER A 431 -27.32 7.59 -4.82
CA SER A 431 -26.73 8.89 -5.19
C SER A 431 -27.80 9.98 -5.36
N ASP A 432 -27.32 11.25 -5.37
CA ASP A 432 -28.21 12.40 -5.61
C ASP A 432 -28.76 12.40 -7.04
N GLU A 433 -27.95 12.00 -8.02
CA GLU A 433 -28.36 11.89 -9.43
C GLU A 433 -29.49 10.85 -9.58
N GLU A 434 -29.33 9.68 -8.97
CA GLU A 434 -30.36 8.62 -8.99
C GLU A 434 -31.65 9.09 -8.31
N LEU A 435 -31.53 9.91 -7.24
CA LEU A 435 -32.68 10.49 -6.58
C LEU A 435 -33.49 11.37 -7.52
N ASP A 436 -32.82 12.27 -8.25
CA ASP A 436 -33.46 13.16 -9.19
C ASP A 436 -34.14 12.39 -10.35
N GLU A 437 -33.49 11.36 -10.87
CA GLU A 437 -34.04 10.49 -11.91
C GLU A 437 -35.29 9.75 -11.42
N VAL A 438 -35.26 9.20 -10.21
CA VAL A 438 -36.40 8.49 -9.62
C VAL A 438 -37.55 9.44 -9.36
N LEU A 439 -37.30 10.63 -8.81
CA LEU A 439 -38.33 11.62 -8.53
C LEU A 439 -39.01 12.12 -9.81
N ALA A 440 -38.27 12.25 -10.92
CA ALA A 440 -38.81 12.64 -12.21
C ALA A 440 -39.77 11.58 -12.82
N GLN A 441 -39.62 10.32 -12.44
CA GLN A 441 -40.44 9.21 -12.93
C GLN A 441 -41.69 8.94 -12.06
N LEU A 442 -41.74 9.50 -10.85
CA LEU A 442 -42.82 9.24 -9.92
C LEU A 442 -44.10 10.09 -10.21
N PRO A 443 -45.32 9.51 -10.00
CA PRO A 443 -46.54 10.27 -10.11
C PRO A 443 -46.57 11.44 -9.10
N ALA A 444 -47.18 12.54 -9.50
CA ALA A 444 -47.32 13.72 -8.64
C ALA A 444 -48.16 13.49 -7.35
N SER A 445 -48.97 12.43 -7.31
CA SER A 445 -49.83 12.10 -6.17
C SER A 445 -49.91 10.58 -5.94
N PRO A 446 -49.77 10.08 -4.70
CA PRO A 446 -49.45 10.87 -3.50
C PRO A 446 -47.99 11.42 -3.55
N LYS A 447 -47.75 12.51 -2.85
CA LYS A 447 -46.42 13.11 -2.79
C LYS A 447 -45.40 12.12 -2.20
N PRO A 448 -44.22 11.89 -2.81
CA PRO A 448 -43.19 11.03 -2.26
C PRO A 448 -42.62 11.60 -0.95
N VAL A 449 -42.36 10.72 0.01
CA VAL A 449 -41.61 11.03 1.23
C VAL A 449 -40.19 10.55 1.04
N ILE A 450 -39.25 11.49 1.20
CA ILE A 450 -37.82 11.23 1.06
C ILE A 450 -37.20 11.25 2.45
N GLN A 451 -36.48 10.21 2.80
CA GLN A 451 -35.66 10.12 4.00
C GLN A 451 -34.21 10.01 3.57
N ARG A 452 -33.36 10.94 4.03
CA ARG A 452 -31.91 10.87 3.88
C ARG A 452 -31.34 10.16 5.10
N TYR A 453 -30.52 9.13 4.90
CA TYR A 453 -29.79 8.46 5.96
C TYR A 453 -28.46 9.16 6.19
N LYS A 454 -28.25 9.70 7.39
CA LYS A 454 -26.97 10.28 7.81
C LYS A 454 -26.07 9.27 8.51
N GLY A 455 -26.69 8.26 9.13
CA GLY A 455 -25.97 7.20 9.82
C GLY A 455 -26.73 5.87 9.81
N LEU A 456 -25.98 4.79 9.97
CA LEU A 456 -26.49 3.41 10.02
C LEU A 456 -27.46 3.19 11.21
N GLY A 457 -27.31 3.98 12.26
CA GLY A 457 -28.19 3.95 13.44
C GLY A 457 -29.62 4.43 13.18
N GLU A 458 -29.86 5.08 12.02
CA GLU A 458 -31.21 5.50 11.59
C GLU A 458 -31.96 4.37 10.87
N MET A 459 -31.27 3.28 10.50
CA MET A 459 -31.88 2.10 9.91
C MET A 459 -32.30 1.10 11.00
N ASP A 460 -33.50 0.56 10.87
CA ASP A 460 -33.88 -0.61 11.66
C ASP A 460 -33.19 -1.89 11.14
N ALA A 461 -33.34 -2.98 11.86
CA ALA A 461 -32.65 -4.24 11.55
C ALA A 461 -33.04 -4.83 10.19
N GLU A 462 -34.31 -4.67 9.77
CA GLU A 462 -34.81 -5.17 8.49
C GLU A 462 -34.27 -4.34 7.32
N GLN A 463 -34.32 -3.01 7.44
CA GLN A 463 -33.75 -2.09 6.45
C GLN A 463 -32.26 -2.34 6.26
N LEU A 464 -31.50 -2.49 7.34
CA LEU A 464 -30.06 -2.74 7.29
C LEU A 464 -29.74 -4.10 6.65
N TRP A 465 -30.56 -5.13 6.93
CA TRP A 465 -30.44 -6.41 6.26
C TRP A 465 -30.69 -6.27 4.76
N GLU A 466 -31.86 -5.75 4.37
CA GLU A 466 -32.28 -5.69 2.97
C GLU A 466 -31.36 -4.87 2.05
N THR A 467 -30.73 -3.84 2.59
CA THR A 467 -29.92 -2.90 1.80
C THR A 467 -28.42 -3.16 1.84
N THR A 468 -27.91 -3.64 3.00
CA THR A 468 -26.47 -3.60 3.27
C THR A 468 -25.87 -4.95 3.67
N MET A 469 -26.69 -5.87 4.26
CA MET A 469 -26.16 -7.11 4.80
C MET A 469 -26.55 -8.35 4.00
N ASP A 470 -27.68 -8.34 3.30
CA ASP A 470 -28.14 -9.46 2.47
C ASP A 470 -27.15 -9.72 1.32
N PRO A 471 -26.50 -10.91 1.26
CA PRO A 471 -25.52 -11.23 0.22
C PRO A 471 -26.03 -11.08 -1.21
N GLU A 472 -27.36 -11.23 -1.42
CA GLU A 472 -27.96 -11.17 -2.77
C GLU A 472 -28.24 -9.74 -3.24
N LYS A 473 -28.37 -8.76 -2.31
CA LYS A 473 -28.82 -7.40 -2.63
C LYS A 473 -27.79 -6.32 -2.33
N ARG A 474 -26.91 -6.59 -1.36
CA ARG A 474 -25.95 -5.61 -0.87
C ARG A 474 -24.91 -5.21 -1.92
N ARG A 475 -24.38 -4.00 -1.78
CA ARG A 475 -23.26 -3.50 -2.55
C ARG A 475 -22.01 -3.43 -1.67
N LEU A 476 -20.93 -4.06 -2.13
CA LEU A 476 -19.65 -4.06 -1.45
C LEU A 476 -18.58 -3.56 -2.41
N LEU A 477 -17.77 -2.62 -1.96
CA LEU A 477 -16.55 -2.19 -2.64
C LEU A 477 -15.38 -3.03 -2.10
N ARG A 478 -14.76 -3.84 -2.95
CA ARG A 478 -13.56 -4.59 -2.58
C ARG A 478 -12.36 -3.67 -2.55
N VAL A 479 -11.63 -3.68 -1.44
CA VAL A 479 -10.39 -2.93 -1.31
C VAL A 479 -9.29 -3.65 -2.09
N GLN A 480 -8.64 -2.93 -3.00
CA GLN A 480 -7.56 -3.43 -3.83
C GLN A 480 -6.31 -2.57 -3.63
N LEU A 481 -5.16 -3.22 -3.68
CA LEU A 481 -3.86 -2.55 -3.64
C LEU A 481 -3.28 -2.58 -5.05
N SER A 482 -3.52 -1.52 -5.82
CA SER A 482 -3.03 -1.40 -7.20
C SER A 482 -1.55 -1.02 -7.26
N ASP A 483 -1.12 -0.12 -6.35
CA ASP A 483 0.25 0.33 -6.20
C ASP A 483 0.58 0.50 -4.71
N ALA A 484 1.55 -0.29 -4.23
CA ALA A 484 1.93 -0.28 -2.82
C ALA A 484 2.73 0.96 -2.42
N GLU A 485 3.50 1.55 -3.33
CA GLU A 485 4.29 2.75 -3.08
C GLU A 485 3.39 3.98 -3.03
N GLU A 486 2.47 4.12 -4.00
CA GLU A 486 1.48 5.19 -4.00
C GLU A 486 0.62 5.12 -2.73
N ALA A 487 0.13 3.93 -2.37
CA ALA A 487 -0.64 3.73 -1.14
C ALA A 487 0.16 4.10 0.11
N ASN A 488 1.46 3.72 0.19
CA ASN A 488 2.33 4.12 1.29
C ASN A 488 2.43 5.64 1.41
N GLY A 489 2.69 6.32 0.29
CA GLY A 489 2.77 7.78 0.24
C GLY A 489 1.47 8.47 0.68
N ILE A 490 0.31 7.95 0.25
CA ILE A 490 -1.00 8.47 0.63
C ILE A 490 -1.24 8.28 2.14
N PHE A 491 -0.98 7.10 2.71
CA PHE A 491 -1.15 6.86 4.15
C PHE A 491 -0.20 7.73 4.98
N GLU A 492 1.07 7.86 4.60
CA GLU A 492 2.02 8.75 5.27
C GLU A 492 1.57 10.22 5.21
N MET A 493 1.11 10.69 4.05
CA MET A 493 0.66 12.07 3.85
C MET A 493 -0.61 12.37 4.65
N LEU A 494 -1.64 11.52 4.55
CA LEU A 494 -2.93 11.76 5.18
C LEU A 494 -2.92 11.46 6.68
N MET A 495 -2.24 10.39 7.10
CA MET A 495 -2.30 9.85 8.46
C MET A 495 -1.03 10.07 9.28
N GLY A 496 0.09 10.42 8.63
CA GLY A 496 1.39 10.64 9.25
C GLY A 496 1.50 11.93 10.09
N ASN A 497 2.68 12.17 10.65
CA ASN A 497 2.95 13.30 11.56
C ASN A 497 3.04 14.66 10.82
N GLN A 498 3.31 14.65 9.51
CA GLN A 498 3.54 15.85 8.70
C GLN A 498 2.23 16.60 8.42
N VAL A 499 2.14 17.85 8.86
CA VAL A 499 0.96 18.71 8.63
C VAL A 499 1.03 19.37 7.24
N GLY A 500 2.23 19.79 6.81
CA GLY A 500 2.43 20.53 5.56
C GLY A 500 1.94 19.79 4.31
N PRO A 501 2.42 18.55 4.02
CA PRO A 501 1.96 17.78 2.87
C PRO A 501 0.46 17.49 2.88
N ARG A 502 -0.12 17.20 4.06
CA ARG A 502 -1.56 17.00 4.21
C ARG A 502 -2.36 18.26 3.89
N ARG A 503 -1.91 19.42 4.37
CA ARG A 503 -2.53 20.71 4.08
C ARG A 503 -2.50 21.01 2.59
N GLN A 504 -1.35 20.84 1.96
CA GLN A 504 -1.18 21.02 0.52
C GLN A 504 -2.13 20.11 -0.28
N PHE A 505 -2.22 18.83 0.09
CA PHE A 505 -3.15 17.89 -0.54
C PHE A 505 -4.61 18.34 -0.42
N ILE A 506 -5.02 18.84 0.76
CA ILE A 506 -6.38 19.35 0.99
C ILE A 506 -6.63 20.60 0.10
N GLU A 507 -5.68 21.54 0.04
CA GLU A 507 -5.78 22.75 -0.77
C GLU A 507 -5.87 22.43 -2.27
N GLU A 508 -5.06 21.50 -2.77
CA GLU A 508 -5.05 21.05 -4.18
C GLU A 508 -6.33 20.31 -4.60
N ASN A 509 -6.96 19.59 -3.66
CA ASN A 509 -8.16 18.78 -3.93
C ASN A 509 -9.46 19.42 -3.44
N ALA A 510 -9.42 20.63 -2.87
CA ALA A 510 -10.60 21.30 -2.32
C ALA A 510 -11.69 21.56 -3.38
N THR A 511 -11.32 21.72 -4.64
CA THR A 511 -12.26 21.96 -5.76
C THR A 511 -13.06 20.73 -6.17
N PHE A 512 -12.65 19.52 -5.73
CA PHE A 512 -13.37 18.27 -6.03
C PHE A 512 -14.39 17.88 -4.94
N VAL A 513 -14.52 18.71 -3.92
CA VAL A 513 -15.48 18.47 -2.81
C VAL A 513 -16.78 19.20 -3.12
N ASP A 514 -17.78 18.48 -3.66
CA ASP A 514 -19.08 19.04 -4.03
C ASP A 514 -20.02 19.26 -2.84
N ASN A 515 -19.84 18.49 -1.74
CA ASN A 515 -20.70 18.59 -0.55
C ASN A 515 -19.84 18.62 0.72
N LEU A 516 -19.62 19.82 1.26
CA LEU A 516 -19.19 19.99 2.64
C LEU A 516 -20.43 19.83 3.54
N ASP A 517 -20.46 18.78 4.32
CA ASP A 517 -21.43 18.65 5.41
C ASP A 517 -21.00 19.62 6.54
N VAL A 518 -21.51 20.87 6.48
CA VAL A 518 -21.21 21.97 7.42
C VAL A 518 -22.35 22.06 8.42
#